data_b1df56e47d49709c41995ab65aed33da
#
_entry.id   b1df56e47d49709c41995ab65aed33da
#
_cell.length_a   1.000
_cell.length_b   1.000
_cell.length_c   1.000
_cell.angle_alpha   90.00
_cell.angle_beta   90.00
_cell.angle_gamma   90.00
#
_symmetry.space_group_name_H-M   'P 1'
#
loop_
_entity.id
_entity.type
_entity.pdbx_description
1 polymer ?
#
loop_
_entity_poly.entity_id
_entity_poly.type
_entity_poly.pdbx_seq_one_letter_code
_entity_poly.pdbx_strand_id
1 'polypeptide(L)'
;MRKILTIVLVVVILALAGVFLFVKINSSPIDTAGAKEMIQNLVRKDVQNSKDITGATVMIYSDKLNLNDVYAFERDNSDNVVVTQPDTPFHVASIGKTFTAVLIAKLQEAGKLEFSDKISSYLDADTLKELFVFEGVDYQGEVTIQQLMNHTSGIGDYFADPAESGQPIEELLVTEPNRLWSPMDLIDFTRDYQSAVNKPGTVYHYSDTGYILLGLIIEKVSEKPFHQNLKDEIFTPLQMDDSYLMFNSEPKNLPKKEIAKIWFHDAEVSKFNSLSVDWAGGGIVSTVEDLLKFQKALQEGQLITKETLNFMENYNYQFITGVYYGLGLMQYRFEEFFFLLKGYPRLTGHMGIISTHMFYDKVHDAYIIMNYGSDAHMEKSVRNIISIVGILNRIK
;
A
#
# COMPACT_ATOMS: atom_id res chain seq x y z
N MET A 1 19.81 -39.46 -33.05
CA MET A 1 20.13 -38.03 -33.07
C MET A 1 19.17 -37.20 -33.96
N ARG A 2 19.06 -37.43 -35.28
CA ARG A 2 18.16 -36.61 -36.15
C ARG A 2 16.70 -36.52 -35.63
N LYS A 3 16.05 -37.64 -35.23
CA LYS A 3 14.66 -37.60 -34.70
C LYS A 3 14.49 -36.79 -33.43
N ILE A 4 15.45 -36.83 -32.51
CA ILE A 4 15.42 -36.04 -31.26
C ILE A 4 15.57 -34.55 -31.59
N LEU A 5 16.48 -34.20 -32.53
CA LEU A 5 16.66 -32.83 -32.96
C LEU A 5 15.39 -32.25 -33.60
N THR A 6 14.68 -33.07 -34.41
CA THR A 6 13.42 -32.67 -35.04
C THR A 6 12.32 -32.45 -34.00
N ILE A 7 12.21 -33.31 -32.98
CA ILE A 7 11.21 -33.15 -31.91
C ILE A 7 11.51 -31.85 -31.08
N VAL A 8 12.77 -31.63 -30.72
CA VAL A 8 13.16 -30.42 -29.98
C VAL A 8 12.87 -29.16 -30.80
N LEU A 9 13.17 -29.18 -32.11
CA LEU A 9 12.88 -28.05 -33.00
C LEU A 9 11.36 -27.77 -33.09
N VAL A 10 10.55 -28.79 -33.22
CA VAL A 10 9.06 -28.68 -33.26
C VAL A 10 8.53 -28.10 -31.94
N VAL A 11 9.02 -28.58 -30.78
CA VAL A 11 8.62 -28.06 -29.48
C VAL A 11 9.01 -26.58 -29.34
N VAL A 12 10.21 -26.20 -29.77
CA VAL A 12 10.66 -24.79 -29.74
C VAL A 12 9.79 -23.92 -30.66
N ILE A 13 9.47 -24.39 -31.87
CA ILE A 13 8.59 -23.66 -32.81
C ILE A 13 7.19 -23.50 -32.22
N LEU A 14 6.62 -24.53 -31.61
CA LEU A 14 5.30 -24.47 -30.96
C LEU A 14 5.30 -23.52 -29.75
N ALA A 15 6.36 -23.53 -28.96
CA ALA A 15 6.53 -22.61 -27.85
C ALA A 15 6.65 -21.15 -28.36
N LEU A 16 7.45 -20.89 -29.38
CA LEU A 16 7.59 -19.56 -30.01
C LEU A 16 6.28 -19.12 -30.67
N ALA A 17 5.55 -20.02 -31.34
CA ALA A 17 4.24 -19.72 -31.90
C ALA A 17 3.21 -19.43 -30.80
N GLY A 18 3.25 -20.14 -29.69
CA GLY A 18 2.43 -19.86 -28.51
C GLY A 18 2.72 -18.50 -27.91
N VAL A 19 3.99 -18.16 -27.74
CA VAL A 19 4.44 -16.82 -27.27
C VAL A 19 4.02 -15.74 -28.28
N PHE A 20 4.22 -15.97 -29.57
CA PHE A 20 3.81 -15.02 -30.61
C PHE A 20 2.29 -14.80 -30.65
N LEU A 21 1.51 -15.89 -30.53
CA LEU A 21 0.06 -15.81 -30.50
C LEU A 21 -0.42 -15.09 -29.21
N PHE A 22 0.18 -15.41 -28.09
CA PHE A 22 -0.07 -14.73 -26.80
C PHE A 22 0.21 -13.22 -26.91
N VAL A 23 1.38 -12.83 -27.43
CA VAL A 23 1.74 -11.44 -27.64
C VAL A 23 0.78 -10.78 -28.63
N LYS A 24 0.43 -11.43 -29.75
CA LYS A 24 -0.50 -10.88 -30.75
C LYS A 24 -1.91 -10.69 -30.19
N ILE A 25 -2.43 -11.65 -29.43
CA ILE A 25 -3.75 -11.53 -28.80
C ILE A 25 -3.74 -10.39 -27.75
N ASN A 26 -2.68 -10.31 -26.95
CA ASN A 26 -2.54 -9.29 -25.92
C ASN A 26 -2.11 -7.92 -26.46
N SER A 27 -1.69 -7.80 -27.72
CA SER A 27 -1.36 -6.52 -28.37
C SER A 27 -2.44 -6.02 -29.35
N SER A 28 -3.48 -6.79 -29.58
CA SER A 28 -4.58 -6.35 -30.45
C SER A 28 -5.31 -5.16 -29.84
N PRO A 29 -5.50 -4.06 -30.58
CA PRO A 29 -6.25 -2.91 -30.10
C PRO A 29 -7.67 -3.29 -29.69
N ILE A 30 -8.15 -2.61 -28.67
CA ILE A 30 -9.52 -2.73 -28.17
C ILE A 30 -10.11 -1.33 -27.99
N ASP A 31 -11.42 -1.23 -28.01
CA ASP A 31 -12.12 -0.02 -27.59
C ASP A 31 -12.29 0.02 -26.05
N THR A 32 -12.71 1.17 -25.55
CA THR A 32 -12.95 1.36 -24.12
C THR A 32 -14.01 0.40 -23.57
N ALA A 33 -15.05 0.07 -24.36
CA ALA A 33 -16.10 -0.86 -23.93
C ALA A 33 -15.55 -2.29 -23.74
N GLY A 34 -14.74 -2.77 -24.68
CA GLY A 34 -14.04 -4.04 -24.57
C GLY A 34 -13.07 -4.09 -23.40
N ALA A 35 -12.38 -2.97 -23.12
CA ALA A 35 -11.51 -2.87 -21.94
C ALA A 35 -12.30 -3.01 -20.63
N LYS A 36 -13.43 -2.30 -20.50
CA LYS A 36 -14.32 -2.39 -19.33
C LYS A 36 -14.81 -3.82 -19.09
N GLU A 37 -15.27 -4.49 -20.14
CA GLU A 37 -15.72 -5.89 -20.07
C GLU A 37 -14.58 -6.82 -19.63
N MET A 38 -13.37 -6.64 -20.18
CA MET A 38 -12.21 -7.46 -19.81
C MET A 38 -11.83 -7.29 -18.35
N ILE A 39 -11.80 -6.05 -17.83
CA ILE A 39 -11.48 -5.76 -16.43
C ILE A 39 -12.58 -6.32 -15.51
N GLN A 40 -13.85 -6.11 -15.84
CA GLN A 40 -14.97 -6.66 -15.09
C GLN A 40 -14.88 -8.19 -14.97
N ASN A 41 -14.62 -8.87 -16.10
CA ASN A 41 -14.48 -10.32 -16.14
C ASN A 41 -13.26 -10.80 -15.36
N LEU A 42 -12.15 -10.05 -15.35
CA LEU A 42 -10.97 -10.36 -14.56
C LEU A 42 -11.32 -10.37 -13.06
N VAL A 43 -11.89 -9.29 -12.55
CA VAL A 43 -12.23 -9.14 -11.12
C VAL A 43 -13.29 -10.16 -10.69
N ARG A 44 -14.33 -10.34 -11.51
CA ARG A 44 -15.38 -11.32 -11.22
C ARG A 44 -14.86 -12.75 -11.14
N LYS A 45 -13.99 -13.16 -12.08
CA LYS A 45 -13.38 -14.49 -12.10
C LYS A 45 -12.49 -14.74 -10.88
N ASP A 46 -11.85 -13.75 -10.34
CA ASP A 46 -11.04 -13.90 -9.14
C ASP A 46 -11.89 -14.33 -7.94
N VAL A 47 -12.99 -13.61 -7.69
CA VAL A 47 -13.95 -13.98 -6.65
C VAL A 47 -14.61 -15.33 -6.96
N GLN A 48 -14.88 -15.63 -8.23
CA GLN A 48 -15.53 -16.87 -8.65
C GLN A 48 -14.64 -18.11 -8.49
N ASN A 49 -13.36 -17.99 -8.81
CA ASN A 49 -12.44 -19.13 -8.92
C ASN A 49 -11.61 -19.37 -7.64
N SER A 50 -11.64 -18.46 -6.69
CA SER A 50 -10.93 -18.59 -5.42
C SER A 50 -11.92 -18.50 -4.28
N LYS A 51 -12.03 -19.57 -3.49
CA LYS A 51 -12.93 -19.58 -2.31
C LYS A 51 -12.44 -18.63 -1.21
N ASP A 52 -11.14 -18.38 -1.20
CA ASP A 52 -10.50 -17.54 -0.18
C ASP A 52 -10.66 -16.03 -0.50
N ILE A 53 -11.01 -15.66 -1.75
CA ILE A 53 -11.41 -14.28 -2.08
C ILE A 53 -12.91 -14.13 -1.81
N THR A 54 -13.24 -13.58 -0.66
CA THR A 54 -14.64 -13.35 -0.27
C THR A 54 -15.24 -12.10 -0.91
N GLY A 55 -14.39 -11.14 -1.32
CA GLY A 55 -14.80 -9.93 -2.01
C GLY A 55 -13.63 -9.28 -2.74
N ALA A 56 -13.92 -8.50 -3.77
CA ALA A 56 -12.94 -7.70 -4.49
C ALA A 56 -13.58 -6.40 -4.99
N THR A 57 -12.90 -5.29 -4.77
CA THR A 57 -13.28 -3.98 -5.32
C THR A 57 -12.10 -3.43 -6.11
N VAL A 58 -12.34 -3.05 -7.36
CA VAL A 58 -11.34 -2.45 -8.26
C VAL A 58 -11.92 -1.22 -8.93
N MET A 59 -11.25 -0.09 -8.77
CA MET A 59 -11.57 1.16 -9.47
C MET A 59 -10.50 1.45 -10.51
N ILE A 60 -10.94 1.79 -11.72
CA ILE A 60 -10.09 2.34 -12.78
C ILE A 60 -10.66 3.68 -13.19
N TYR A 61 -9.86 4.73 -13.03
CA TYR A 61 -10.20 6.07 -13.48
C TYR A 61 -9.14 6.59 -14.45
N SER A 62 -9.56 7.10 -15.61
CA SER A 62 -8.71 7.85 -16.54
C SER A 62 -9.59 8.70 -17.45
N ASP A 63 -9.47 10.01 -17.34
CA ASP A 63 -10.14 10.93 -18.29
C ASP A 63 -9.61 10.73 -19.70
N LYS A 64 -8.32 10.50 -19.84
CA LYS A 64 -7.64 10.24 -21.12
C LYS A 64 -8.22 9.04 -21.88
N LEU A 65 -8.60 7.97 -21.18
CA LEU A 65 -9.14 6.74 -21.75
C LEU A 65 -10.66 6.63 -21.64
N ASN A 66 -11.33 7.65 -21.11
CA ASN A 66 -12.77 7.66 -20.83
C ASN A 66 -13.19 6.47 -19.94
N LEU A 67 -12.43 6.22 -18.88
CA LEU A 67 -12.68 5.22 -17.85
C LEU A 67 -13.06 5.90 -16.54
N ASN A 68 -14.16 5.49 -15.94
CA ASN A 68 -14.58 5.86 -14.59
C ASN A 68 -15.48 4.73 -14.07
N ASP A 69 -14.86 3.61 -13.74
CA ASP A 69 -15.58 2.38 -13.46
C ASP A 69 -15.11 1.74 -12.17
N VAL A 70 -16.06 1.28 -11.37
CA VAL A 70 -15.82 0.47 -10.17
C VAL A 70 -16.41 -0.93 -10.38
N TYR A 71 -15.59 -1.94 -10.20
CA TYR A 71 -15.98 -3.34 -10.27
C TYR A 71 -15.91 -3.92 -8.85
N ALA A 72 -17.08 -4.20 -8.25
CA ALA A 72 -17.19 -4.70 -6.90
C ALA A 72 -18.02 -5.99 -6.89
N PHE A 73 -17.39 -7.07 -6.40
CA PHE A 73 -17.99 -8.40 -6.33
C PHE A 73 -17.71 -9.01 -4.96
N GLU A 74 -18.65 -9.80 -4.46
CA GLU A 74 -18.50 -10.57 -3.21
C GLU A 74 -19.18 -11.94 -3.34
N ARG A 75 -18.86 -12.84 -2.40
CA ARG A 75 -19.61 -14.07 -2.21
C ARG A 75 -20.73 -13.86 -1.22
N ASP A 76 -21.94 -14.22 -1.62
CA ASP A 76 -23.08 -14.26 -0.69
C ASP A 76 -23.03 -15.52 0.21
N ASN A 77 -23.97 -15.61 1.15
CA ASN A 77 -24.07 -16.73 2.08
C ASN A 77 -24.36 -18.07 1.41
N SER A 78 -24.72 -18.08 0.12
CA SER A 78 -24.98 -19.27 -0.71
C SER A 78 -23.82 -19.59 -1.65
N ASP A 79 -22.66 -18.97 -1.46
CA ASP A 79 -21.44 -19.10 -2.26
C ASP A 79 -21.57 -18.60 -3.72
N ASN A 80 -22.60 -17.78 -4.01
CA ASN A 80 -22.73 -17.14 -5.32
C ASN A 80 -21.92 -15.85 -5.37
N VAL A 81 -21.36 -15.54 -6.55
CA VAL A 81 -20.70 -14.25 -6.80
C VAL A 81 -21.76 -13.24 -7.21
N VAL A 82 -21.93 -12.23 -6.36
CA VAL A 82 -22.87 -11.13 -6.57
C VAL A 82 -22.14 -9.80 -6.71
N VAL A 83 -22.79 -8.83 -7.35
CA VAL A 83 -22.31 -7.45 -7.38
C VAL A 83 -22.59 -6.83 -5.99
N THR A 84 -21.55 -6.24 -5.39
CA THR A 84 -21.68 -5.54 -4.11
C THR A 84 -21.63 -4.03 -4.29
N GLN A 85 -21.73 -3.29 -3.17
CA GLN A 85 -21.73 -1.84 -3.18
C GLN A 85 -20.32 -1.32 -3.51
N PRO A 86 -20.19 -0.45 -4.54
CA PRO A 86 -18.88 0.06 -4.96
C PRO A 86 -18.26 1.01 -3.93
N ASP A 87 -19.06 1.58 -3.05
CA ASP A 87 -18.68 2.53 -2.00
C ASP A 87 -18.49 1.88 -0.61
N THR A 88 -18.32 0.55 -0.57
CA THR A 88 -18.00 -0.16 0.67
C THR A 88 -16.62 0.28 1.16
N PRO A 89 -16.50 0.84 2.39
CA PRO A 89 -15.22 1.23 2.94
C PRO A 89 -14.37 0.00 3.28
N PHE A 90 -13.07 0.17 3.23
CA PHE A 90 -12.12 -0.89 3.56
C PHE A 90 -10.89 -0.34 4.27
N HIS A 91 -10.24 -1.19 5.05
CA HIS A 91 -8.97 -0.87 5.68
C HIS A 91 -7.87 -0.80 4.64
N VAL A 92 -7.12 0.31 4.60
CA VAL A 92 -6.16 0.54 3.51
C VAL A 92 -4.78 -0.09 3.74
N ALA A 93 -4.52 -0.57 4.97
CA ALA A 93 -3.23 -1.08 5.41
C ALA A 93 -2.09 -0.10 5.06
N SER A 94 -0.93 -0.57 4.63
CA SER A 94 0.27 0.27 4.41
C SER A 94 0.10 1.40 3.38
N ILE A 95 -1.00 1.49 2.64
CA ILE A 95 -1.33 2.71 1.86
C ILE A 95 -1.40 3.93 2.79
N GLY A 96 -1.77 3.75 4.06
CA GLY A 96 -1.77 4.79 5.09
C GLY A 96 -0.42 5.49 5.27
N LYS A 97 0.70 4.81 4.97
CA LYS A 97 2.04 5.40 5.02
C LYS A 97 2.19 6.58 4.06
N THR A 98 1.53 6.54 2.90
CA THR A 98 1.52 7.68 1.98
C THR A 98 0.83 8.90 2.60
N PHE A 99 -0.25 8.71 3.36
CA PHE A 99 -0.93 9.79 4.07
C PHE A 99 -0.02 10.41 5.16
N THR A 100 0.63 9.56 5.95
CA THR A 100 1.58 10.00 6.98
C THR A 100 2.75 10.78 6.35
N ALA A 101 3.31 10.27 5.25
CA ALA A 101 4.39 10.94 4.54
C ALA A 101 3.95 12.29 3.94
N VAL A 102 2.72 12.39 3.42
CA VAL A 102 2.13 13.66 2.95
C VAL A 102 1.97 14.66 4.10
N LEU A 103 1.54 14.22 5.28
CA LEU A 103 1.46 15.12 6.46
C LEU A 103 2.85 15.65 6.87
N ILE A 104 3.88 14.80 6.88
CA ILE A 104 5.27 15.24 7.12
C ILE A 104 5.71 16.25 6.05
N ALA A 105 5.42 15.97 4.77
CA ALA A 105 5.76 16.86 3.66
C ALA A 105 5.05 18.22 3.78
N LYS A 106 3.79 18.26 4.18
CA LYS A 106 3.05 19.51 4.45
C LYS A 106 3.68 20.30 5.60
N LEU A 107 4.14 19.63 6.66
CA LEU A 107 4.84 20.30 7.76
C LEU A 107 6.18 20.88 7.30
N GLN A 108 6.90 20.20 6.40
CA GLN A 108 8.12 20.72 5.79
C GLN A 108 7.81 21.94 4.91
N GLU A 109 6.82 21.89 4.05
CA GLU A 109 6.44 23.05 3.23
C GLU A 109 5.98 24.25 4.06
N ALA A 110 5.42 23.99 5.24
CA ALA A 110 5.06 25.01 6.21
C ALA A 110 6.27 25.55 7.04
N GLY A 111 7.48 25.04 6.80
CA GLY A 111 8.71 25.42 7.53
C GLY A 111 8.71 25.01 9.01
N LYS A 112 7.94 23.99 9.38
CA LYS A 112 7.84 23.52 10.77
C LYS A 112 8.85 22.42 11.11
N LEU A 113 9.36 21.73 10.09
CA LEU A 113 10.40 20.72 10.17
C LEU A 113 11.11 20.60 8.81
N GLU A 114 12.26 19.93 8.80
CA GLU A 114 12.97 19.54 7.59
C GLU A 114 13.11 18.01 7.54
N PHE A 115 13.09 17.40 6.36
CA PHE A 115 13.33 15.95 6.21
C PHE A 115 14.68 15.51 6.77
N SER A 116 15.67 16.41 6.76
CA SER A 116 17.01 16.18 7.32
C SER A 116 17.10 16.33 8.84
N ASP A 117 16.06 16.82 9.50
CA ASP A 117 16.07 17.00 10.94
C ASP A 117 16.21 15.67 11.68
N LYS A 118 16.92 15.74 12.81
CA LYS A 118 17.05 14.60 13.71
C LYS A 118 15.75 14.38 14.47
N ILE A 119 15.28 13.15 14.54
CA ILE A 119 14.05 12.79 15.24
C ILE A 119 14.12 13.14 16.75
N SER A 120 15.33 13.11 17.32
CA SER A 120 15.60 13.53 18.70
C SER A 120 15.32 15.01 18.99
N SER A 121 15.08 15.84 17.96
CA SER A 121 14.60 17.20 18.13
C SER A 121 13.10 17.28 18.44
N TYR A 122 12.36 16.23 18.19
CA TYR A 122 10.90 16.16 18.30
C TYR A 122 10.41 15.13 19.34
N LEU A 123 11.12 14.02 19.48
CA LEU A 123 10.80 12.93 20.39
C LEU A 123 11.79 12.92 21.55
N ASP A 124 11.29 12.65 22.75
CA ASP A 124 12.12 12.60 23.94
C ASP A 124 13.00 11.33 23.99
N ALA A 125 14.01 11.39 24.87
CA ALA A 125 14.97 10.30 25.01
C ALA A 125 14.33 9.00 25.52
N ASP A 126 13.24 9.06 26.30
CA ASP A 126 12.55 7.88 26.80
C ASP A 126 11.80 7.16 25.69
N THR A 127 11.16 7.91 24.77
CA THR A 127 10.52 7.36 23.57
C THR A 127 11.54 6.65 22.67
N LEU A 128 12.73 7.23 22.48
CA LEU A 128 13.77 6.72 21.57
C LEU A 128 14.71 5.69 22.20
N LYS A 129 14.62 5.49 23.51
CA LYS A 129 15.52 4.63 24.27
C LYS A 129 15.62 3.22 23.66
N GLU A 130 16.85 2.76 23.43
CA GLU A 130 17.19 1.40 22.96
C GLU A 130 16.70 1.02 21.55
N LEU A 131 15.93 1.88 20.86
CA LEU A 131 15.38 1.57 19.53
C LEU A 131 16.44 1.56 18.42
N PHE A 132 17.58 2.22 18.59
CA PHE A 132 18.60 2.43 17.57
C PHE A 132 19.99 1.95 18.02
N VAL A 133 20.04 0.99 18.94
CA VAL A 133 21.31 0.41 19.40
C VAL A 133 21.73 -0.70 18.44
N PHE A 134 22.79 -0.48 17.68
CA PHE A 134 23.35 -1.46 16.75
C PHE A 134 24.84 -1.70 17.05
N GLU A 135 25.25 -2.98 17.22
CA GLU A 135 26.62 -3.36 17.58
C GLU A 135 27.17 -2.62 18.83
N GLY A 136 26.30 -2.34 19.80
CA GLY A 136 26.64 -1.69 21.06
C GLY A 136 26.79 -0.16 20.97
N VAL A 137 26.47 0.44 19.83
CA VAL A 137 26.45 1.90 19.62
C VAL A 137 25.02 2.39 19.51
N ASP A 138 24.65 3.40 20.28
CA ASP A 138 23.35 4.06 20.21
C ASP A 138 23.37 5.20 19.18
N TYR A 139 22.53 5.04 18.13
CA TYR A 139 22.40 5.98 17.03
C TYR A 139 21.16 6.90 17.13
N GLN A 140 20.39 6.90 18.23
CA GLN A 140 19.16 7.69 18.36
C GLN A 140 19.33 9.18 18.01
N GLY A 141 20.50 9.76 18.26
CA GLY A 141 20.85 11.15 17.93
C GLY A 141 21.22 11.39 16.45
N GLU A 142 21.32 10.33 15.64
CA GLU A 142 21.74 10.42 14.23
C GLU A 142 20.60 10.20 13.23
N VAL A 143 19.51 9.58 13.67
CA VAL A 143 18.36 9.24 12.83
C VAL A 143 17.62 10.49 12.38
N THR A 144 17.30 10.57 11.08
CA THR A 144 16.54 11.67 10.49
C THR A 144 15.10 11.26 10.15
N ILE A 145 14.22 12.27 10.02
CA ILE A 145 12.84 12.08 9.51
C ILE A 145 12.85 11.37 8.17
N GLN A 146 13.71 11.79 7.23
CA GLN A 146 13.85 11.15 5.92
C GLN A 146 14.19 9.67 6.01
N GLN A 147 15.05 9.29 6.97
CA GLN A 147 15.44 7.89 7.17
C GLN A 147 14.30 7.02 7.71
N LEU A 148 13.39 7.59 8.51
CA LEU A 148 12.13 6.91 8.86
C LEU A 148 11.22 6.76 7.63
N MET A 149 11.02 7.84 6.88
CA MET A 149 10.13 7.87 5.71
C MET A 149 10.54 6.88 4.62
N ASN A 150 11.84 6.65 4.41
CA ASN A 150 12.37 5.77 3.37
C ASN A 150 12.90 4.42 3.88
N HIS A 151 12.62 4.10 5.14
CA HIS A 151 13.01 2.82 5.76
C HIS A 151 14.54 2.56 5.79
N THR A 152 15.33 3.61 6.02
CA THR A 152 16.79 3.48 6.18
C THR A 152 17.27 3.88 7.57
N SER A 153 16.36 4.00 8.55
CA SER A 153 16.71 4.38 9.93
C SER A 153 17.47 3.29 10.69
N GLY A 154 17.35 2.04 10.25
CA GLY A 154 17.92 0.88 10.93
C GLY A 154 17.10 0.34 12.09
N ILE A 155 15.93 0.92 12.39
CA ILE A 155 15.03 0.43 13.45
C ILE A 155 14.40 -0.91 13.05
N GLY A 156 14.17 -1.79 14.04
CA GLY A 156 13.40 -3.03 13.85
C GLY A 156 11.94 -2.75 13.48
N ASP A 157 11.27 -3.76 12.94
CA ASP A 157 9.87 -3.69 12.54
C ASP A 157 8.99 -4.51 13.48
N TYR A 158 8.20 -3.83 14.32
CA TYR A 158 7.31 -4.55 15.24
C TYR A 158 6.38 -5.52 14.52
N PHE A 159 6.02 -5.23 13.25
CA PHE A 159 5.01 -6.01 12.55
C PHE A 159 5.61 -7.26 11.88
N ALA A 160 6.66 -7.12 11.06
CA ALA A 160 7.16 -8.19 10.21
C ALA A 160 8.46 -8.85 10.71
N ASP A 161 9.26 -8.18 11.57
CA ASP A 161 10.46 -8.82 12.10
C ASP A 161 10.10 -9.86 13.17
N PRO A 162 10.83 -10.97 13.23
CA PRO A 162 10.60 -11.95 14.25
C PRO A 162 10.88 -11.38 15.65
N ALA A 163 10.01 -11.69 16.60
CA ALA A 163 10.25 -11.34 18.00
C ALA A 163 11.40 -12.23 18.55
N GLU A 164 12.35 -11.63 19.26
CA GLU A 164 13.46 -12.36 19.90
C GLU A 164 12.97 -13.29 21.03
N SER A 165 11.80 -12.99 21.58
CA SER A 165 11.09 -13.81 22.57
C SER A 165 9.58 -13.55 22.50
N GLY A 166 8.78 -14.50 22.97
CA GLY A 166 7.32 -14.36 22.96
C GLY A 166 6.69 -14.61 21.58
N GLN A 167 5.49 -14.07 21.37
CA GLN A 167 4.75 -14.19 20.12
C GLN A 167 4.97 -12.97 19.22
N PRO A 168 5.13 -13.17 17.91
CA PRO A 168 5.13 -12.07 16.96
C PRO A 168 3.80 -11.30 16.99
N ILE A 169 3.84 -10.03 16.65
CA ILE A 169 2.64 -9.18 16.67
C ILE A 169 1.57 -9.66 15.67
N GLU A 170 1.98 -10.24 14.54
CA GLU A 170 1.07 -10.85 13.57
C GLU A 170 0.24 -11.99 14.19
N GLU A 171 0.82 -12.80 15.08
CA GLU A 171 0.08 -13.83 15.81
C GLU A 171 -0.82 -13.20 16.88
N LEU A 172 -0.31 -12.20 17.62
CA LEU A 172 -1.10 -11.48 18.64
C LEU A 172 -2.31 -10.78 18.03
N LEU A 173 -2.21 -10.27 16.81
CA LEU A 173 -3.33 -9.69 16.09
C LEU A 173 -4.52 -10.66 16.00
N VAL A 174 -4.25 -11.93 15.75
CA VAL A 174 -5.28 -12.99 15.63
C VAL A 174 -5.66 -13.59 16.98
N THR A 175 -4.70 -13.83 17.86
CA THR A 175 -4.92 -14.56 19.13
C THR A 175 -5.44 -13.65 20.25
N GLU A 176 -5.21 -12.33 20.17
CA GLU A 176 -5.69 -11.34 21.13
C GLU A 176 -6.67 -10.33 20.50
N PRO A 177 -7.82 -10.75 19.95
CA PRO A 177 -8.69 -9.91 19.11
C PRO A 177 -9.26 -8.67 19.83
N ASN A 178 -9.31 -8.68 21.15
CA ASN A 178 -9.83 -7.58 21.97
C ASN A 178 -8.75 -6.58 22.41
N ARG A 179 -7.48 -6.85 22.13
CA ARG A 179 -6.38 -5.97 22.52
C ARG A 179 -6.41 -4.69 21.70
N LEU A 180 -6.37 -3.54 22.38
CA LEU A 180 -6.13 -2.24 21.77
C LEU A 180 -4.65 -1.89 21.93
N TRP A 181 -4.00 -1.62 20.83
CA TRP A 181 -2.61 -1.18 20.79
C TRP A 181 -2.58 0.36 20.76
N SER A 182 -1.87 0.96 21.70
CA SER A 182 -1.48 2.37 21.59
C SER A 182 -0.17 2.51 20.79
N PRO A 183 0.12 3.69 20.24
CA PRO A 183 1.42 3.94 19.60
C PRO A 183 2.62 3.60 20.48
N MET A 184 2.53 3.85 21.78
CA MET A 184 3.61 3.52 22.72
C MET A 184 3.74 2.00 22.94
N ASP A 185 2.64 1.23 22.98
CA ASP A 185 2.71 -0.22 23.07
C ASP A 185 3.49 -0.84 21.89
N LEU A 186 3.35 -0.24 20.68
CA LEU A 186 4.07 -0.69 19.47
C LEU A 186 5.57 -0.36 19.54
N ILE A 187 5.90 0.82 20.06
CA ILE A 187 7.29 1.23 20.31
C ILE A 187 7.92 0.35 21.38
N ASP A 188 7.20 0.10 22.48
CA ASP A 188 7.65 -0.78 23.56
C ASP A 188 7.83 -2.21 23.05
N PHE A 189 6.93 -2.70 22.17
CA PHE A 189 7.10 -4.00 21.52
C PHE A 189 8.42 -4.08 20.73
N THR A 190 8.71 -3.07 19.90
CA THR A 190 10.01 -3.01 19.18
C THR A 190 11.18 -3.01 20.16
N ARG A 191 11.12 -2.21 21.22
CA ARG A 191 12.17 -2.09 22.23
C ARG A 191 12.43 -3.39 22.98
N ASP A 192 11.36 -4.08 23.39
CA ASP A 192 11.44 -5.23 24.29
C ASP A 192 11.69 -6.54 23.55
N TYR A 193 11.31 -6.63 22.25
CA TYR A 193 11.31 -7.90 21.52
C TYR A 193 12.09 -7.87 20.20
N GLN A 194 12.68 -6.72 19.84
CA GLN A 194 13.44 -6.60 18.59
C GLN A 194 14.68 -5.75 18.80
N SER A 195 15.60 -5.82 17.87
CA SER A 195 16.84 -5.04 17.86
C SER A 195 16.94 -4.17 16.61
N ALA A 196 17.72 -3.08 16.69
CA ALA A 196 18.08 -2.35 15.49
C ALA A 196 18.85 -3.24 14.53
N VAL A 197 18.51 -3.19 13.25
CA VAL A 197 19.04 -4.12 12.23
C VAL A 197 20.27 -3.57 11.50
N ASN A 198 20.47 -2.26 11.52
CA ASN A 198 21.58 -1.57 10.83
C ASN A 198 21.86 -0.17 11.42
N LYS A 199 22.99 0.40 11.00
CA LYS A 199 23.26 1.83 11.21
C LYS A 199 22.33 2.68 10.34
N PRO A 200 21.86 3.84 10.85
CA PRO A 200 21.05 4.76 10.07
C PRO A 200 21.71 5.14 8.72
N GLY A 201 20.93 5.13 7.65
CA GLY A 201 21.35 5.53 6.31
C GLY A 201 22.15 4.49 5.52
N THR A 202 22.35 3.27 6.03
CA THR A 202 23.24 2.28 5.39
C THR A 202 22.49 1.24 4.57
N VAL A 203 21.35 0.71 5.09
CA VAL A 203 20.59 -0.37 4.48
C VAL A 203 19.11 -0.04 4.52
N TYR A 204 18.39 -0.43 3.47
CA TYR A 204 16.95 -0.40 3.45
C TYR A 204 16.40 -1.59 4.27
N HIS A 205 15.54 -1.28 5.22
CA HIS A 205 14.79 -2.25 6.01
C HIS A 205 13.41 -1.67 6.31
N TYR A 206 12.39 -2.25 5.65
CA TYR A 206 11.01 -1.79 5.84
C TYR A 206 10.63 -1.90 7.31
N SER A 207 10.05 -0.84 7.88
CA SER A 207 9.67 -0.82 9.29
C SER A 207 8.41 -0.01 9.51
N ASP A 208 7.40 -0.66 10.06
CA ASP A 208 6.17 -0.03 10.55
C ASP A 208 6.45 0.84 11.78
N THR A 209 7.40 0.43 12.64
CA THR A 209 7.83 1.22 13.80
C THR A 209 8.27 2.63 13.41
N GLY A 210 8.98 2.76 12.28
CA GLY A 210 9.38 4.06 11.76
C GLY A 210 8.20 4.99 11.50
N TYR A 211 7.07 4.46 11.04
CA TYR A 211 5.86 5.24 10.77
C TYR A 211 5.05 5.56 12.01
N ILE A 212 5.13 4.74 13.07
CA ILE A 212 4.61 5.12 14.39
C ILE A 212 5.36 6.34 14.91
N LEU A 213 6.70 6.35 14.83
CA LEU A 213 7.51 7.51 15.22
C LEU A 213 7.18 8.76 14.39
N LEU A 214 6.95 8.63 13.07
CA LEU A 214 6.50 9.75 12.22
C LEU A 214 5.13 10.28 12.67
N GLY A 215 4.19 9.41 13.04
CA GLY A 215 2.90 9.81 13.60
C GLY A 215 3.05 10.64 14.87
N LEU A 216 3.92 10.23 15.79
CA LEU A 216 4.22 10.98 17.01
C LEU A 216 4.91 12.32 16.73
N ILE A 217 5.79 12.38 15.72
CA ILE A 217 6.41 13.66 15.28
C ILE A 217 5.33 14.60 14.73
N ILE A 218 4.37 14.09 13.93
CA ILE A 218 3.25 14.90 13.43
C ILE A 218 2.45 15.47 14.60
N GLU A 219 2.09 14.67 15.60
CA GLU A 219 1.36 15.14 16.79
C GLU A 219 2.15 16.20 17.56
N LYS A 220 3.46 15.98 17.75
CA LYS A 220 4.33 16.90 18.46
C LYS A 220 4.44 18.27 17.78
N VAL A 221 4.63 18.28 16.46
CA VAL A 221 4.83 19.50 15.68
C VAL A 221 3.53 20.28 15.45
N SER A 222 2.42 19.56 15.27
CA SER A 222 1.10 20.15 15.03
C SER A 222 0.35 20.52 16.31
N GLU A 223 0.74 19.95 17.45
CA GLU A 223 0.03 20.03 18.75
C GLU A 223 -1.41 19.48 18.67
N LYS A 224 -1.66 18.56 17.72
CA LYS A 224 -2.97 17.91 17.50
C LYS A 224 -2.81 16.41 17.40
N PRO A 225 -3.84 15.61 17.79
CA PRO A 225 -3.83 14.18 17.57
C PRO A 225 -3.67 13.83 16.09
N PHE A 226 -3.08 12.67 15.78
CA PHE A 226 -2.80 12.23 14.41
C PHE A 226 -4.06 12.17 13.53
N HIS A 227 -5.17 11.62 14.08
CA HIS A 227 -6.45 11.58 13.36
C HIS A 227 -7.02 12.98 13.04
N GLN A 228 -6.75 13.97 13.89
CA GLN A 228 -7.19 15.34 13.64
C GLN A 228 -6.35 15.99 12.52
N ASN A 229 -5.04 15.68 12.45
CA ASN A 229 -4.20 16.10 11.32
C ASN A 229 -4.68 15.50 10.00
N LEU A 230 -4.98 14.20 9.95
CA LEU A 230 -5.58 13.55 8.78
C LEU A 230 -6.86 14.25 8.35
N LYS A 231 -7.75 14.53 9.30
CA LYS A 231 -9.04 15.19 9.05
C LYS A 231 -8.86 16.61 8.52
N ASP A 232 -8.05 17.45 9.20
CA ASP A 232 -7.92 18.86 8.89
C ASP A 232 -7.13 19.10 7.60
N GLU A 233 -6.08 18.32 7.38
CA GLU A 233 -5.10 18.55 6.33
C GLU A 233 -5.36 17.75 5.05
N ILE A 234 -6.15 16.66 5.13
CA ILE A 234 -6.39 15.76 4.00
C ILE A 234 -7.88 15.51 3.80
N PHE A 235 -8.57 14.89 4.77
CA PHE A 235 -9.93 14.40 4.52
C PHE A 235 -10.93 15.52 4.26
N THR A 236 -10.95 16.55 5.10
CA THR A 236 -11.90 17.67 4.94
C THR A 236 -11.63 18.49 3.67
N PRO A 237 -10.38 18.92 3.38
CA PRO A 237 -10.10 19.67 2.15
C PRO A 237 -10.46 18.92 0.86
N LEU A 238 -10.27 17.59 0.85
CA LEU A 238 -10.56 16.75 -0.31
C LEU A 238 -11.98 16.17 -0.33
N GLN A 239 -12.80 16.48 0.68
CA GLN A 239 -14.15 15.90 0.82
C GLN A 239 -14.13 14.37 0.83
N MET A 240 -13.16 13.80 1.53
CA MET A 240 -13.05 12.35 1.79
C MET A 240 -13.94 11.98 2.97
N ASP A 241 -15.25 12.09 2.76
CA ASP A 241 -16.26 12.11 3.81
C ASP A 241 -16.53 10.70 4.42
N ASP A 242 -16.07 9.64 3.75
CA ASP A 242 -16.14 8.25 4.21
C ASP A 242 -14.81 7.75 4.82
N SER A 243 -13.77 8.60 4.84
CA SER A 243 -12.43 8.25 5.34
C SER A 243 -12.24 8.66 6.80
N TYR A 244 -11.58 7.78 7.58
CA TYR A 244 -11.31 8.01 9.00
C TYR A 244 -10.13 7.15 9.49
N LEU A 245 -9.55 7.50 10.63
CA LEU A 245 -8.57 6.66 11.33
C LEU A 245 -9.31 5.68 12.24
N MET A 246 -9.20 4.39 11.98
CA MET A 246 -9.87 3.33 12.73
C MET A 246 -9.55 3.45 14.23
N PHE A 247 -10.52 3.25 15.09
CA PHE A 247 -10.48 3.39 16.56
C PHE A 247 -10.27 4.81 17.11
N ASN A 248 -9.85 5.79 16.30
CA ASN A 248 -9.52 7.14 16.76
C ASN A 248 -10.52 8.20 16.28
N SER A 249 -11.23 7.97 15.19
CA SER A 249 -12.20 8.91 14.63
C SER A 249 -13.33 8.20 13.89
N GLU A 250 -14.33 8.96 13.47
CA GLU A 250 -15.49 8.48 12.70
C GLU A 250 -15.52 9.20 11.35
N PRO A 251 -16.11 8.59 10.30
CA PRO A 251 -16.34 9.27 9.04
C PRO A 251 -17.31 10.43 9.22
N LYS A 252 -17.28 11.40 8.30
CA LYS A 252 -18.26 12.51 8.30
C LYS A 252 -19.65 12.02 7.88
N ASN A 253 -19.70 11.03 6.96
CA ASN A 253 -20.96 10.40 6.55
C ASN A 253 -21.39 9.36 7.59
N LEU A 254 -22.51 9.65 8.28
CA LEU A 254 -23.12 8.76 9.29
C LEU A 254 -24.52 8.31 8.82
N PRO A 255 -24.95 7.10 9.19
CA PRO A 255 -24.25 6.12 10.01
C PRO A 255 -23.03 5.51 9.29
N LYS A 256 -22.02 5.15 10.09
CA LYS A 256 -20.82 4.46 9.61
C LYS A 256 -21.21 3.14 8.93
N LYS A 257 -20.74 2.96 7.70
CA LYS A 257 -20.93 1.69 6.97
C LYS A 257 -20.03 0.60 7.54
N GLU A 258 -20.47 -0.66 7.43
CA GLU A 258 -19.59 -1.80 7.70
C GLU A 258 -18.43 -1.81 6.69
N ILE A 259 -17.24 -2.13 7.18
CA ILE A 259 -16.05 -2.26 6.33
C ILE A 259 -16.05 -3.62 5.62
N ALA A 260 -15.40 -3.66 4.46
CA ALA A 260 -15.14 -4.92 3.76
C ALA A 260 -14.39 -5.89 4.68
N LYS A 261 -14.65 -7.18 4.54
CA LYS A 261 -13.99 -8.23 5.32
C LYS A 261 -12.49 -8.18 5.14
N ILE A 262 -11.78 -8.40 6.24
CA ILE A 262 -10.33 -8.51 6.29
C ILE A 262 -9.99 -9.93 6.72
N TRP A 263 -9.24 -10.61 5.87
CA TRP A 263 -8.70 -11.94 6.15
C TRP A 263 -7.20 -11.83 6.38
N PHE A 264 -6.75 -12.32 7.51
CA PHE A 264 -5.34 -12.33 7.88
C PHE A 264 -5.00 -13.66 8.57
N HIS A 265 -3.99 -14.38 8.07
CA HIS A 265 -3.67 -15.74 8.52
C HIS A 265 -4.90 -16.65 8.65
N ASP A 266 -5.75 -16.69 7.62
CA ASP A 266 -6.99 -17.48 7.57
C ASP A 266 -8.08 -17.09 8.59
N ALA A 267 -7.90 -16.00 9.36
CA ALA A 267 -8.89 -15.45 10.28
C ALA A 267 -9.60 -14.23 9.70
N GLU A 268 -10.90 -14.14 9.90
CA GLU A 268 -11.66 -12.91 9.60
C GLU A 268 -11.50 -11.93 10.77
N VAL A 269 -10.73 -10.85 10.55
CA VAL A 269 -10.27 -9.94 11.60
C VAL A 269 -10.92 -8.55 11.55
N SER A 270 -11.83 -8.28 10.60
CA SER A 270 -12.38 -6.93 10.37
C SER A 270 -13.04 -6.27 11.57
N LYS A 271 -13.44 -7.06 12.59
CA LYS A 271 -14.05 -6.57 13.84
C LYS A 271 -13.11 -6.63 15.05
N PHE A 272 -11.83 -6.97 14.84
CA PHE A 272 -10.87 -7.12 15.93
C PHE A 272 -10.33 -5.76 16.36
N ASN A 273 -10.28 -5.51 17.66
CA ASN A 273 -9.65 -4.33 18.23
C ASN A 273 -8.13 -4.32 17.98
N SER A 274 -7.54 -5.50 17.81
CA SER A 274 -6.13 -5.68 17.53
C SER A 274 -5.67 -5.07 16.19
N LEU A 275 -6.59 -4.74 15.26
CA LEU A 275 -6.28 -3.91 14.08
C LEU A 275 -5.81 -2.49 14.42
N SER A 276 -5.94 -2.05 15.69
CA SER A 276 -5.32 -0.80 16.17
C SER A 276 -3.79 -0.80 16.07
N VAL A 277 -3.19 -1.96 15.81
CA VAL A 277 -1.76 -2.13 15.56
C VAL A 277 -1.21 -1.26 14.42
N ASP A 278 -2.03 -0.84 13.46
CA ASP A 278 -1.57 -0.12 12.27
C ASP A 278 -1.42 1.40 12.44
N TRP A 279 -2.25 2.02 13.25
CA TRP A 279 -2.30 3.47 13.53
C TRP A 279 -1.74 4.36 12.39
N ALA A 280 -0.58 5.04 12.56
CA ALA A 280 0.02 5.91 11.55
C ALA A 280 0.74 5.13 10.41
N GLY A 281 0.95 3.82 10.57
CA GLY A 281 1.48 2.93 9.55
C GLY A 281 0.45 2.49 8.51
N GLY A 282 -0.88 2.49 8.89
CA GLY A 282 -1.88 1.89 7.99
C GLY A 282 -3.32 1.97 8.45
N GLY A 283 -3.62 2.47 9.65
CA GLY A 283 -4.91 2.36 10.32
C GLY A 283 -6.08 3.15 9.71
N ILE A 284 -5.97 3.60 8.46
CA ILE A 284 -7.03 4.35 7.77
C ILE A 284 -8.05 3.38 7.17
N VAL A 285 -9.33 3.72 7.33
CA VAL A 285 -10.44 3.14 6.56
C VAL A 285 -10.87 4.17 5.53
N SER A 286 -11.08 3.74 4.28
CA SER A 286 -11.42 4.63 3.16
C SER A 286 -12.24 3.87 2.11
N THR A 287 -12.71 4.57 1.07
CA THR A 287 -13.36 4.01 -0.12
C THR A 287 -12.47 4.20 -1.35
N VAL A 288 -12.75 3.47 -2.43
CA VAL A 288 -12.03 3.66 -3.70
C VAL A 288 -12.19 5.09 -4.24
N GLU A 289 -13.34 5.72 -4.03
CA GLU A 289 -13.60 7.09 -4.45
C GLU A 289 -12.80 8.11 -3.64
N ASP A 290 -12.73 7.95 -2.32
CA ASP A 290 -11.95 8.85 -1.48
C ASP A 290 -10.44 8.69 -1.74
N LEU A 291 -9.97 7.46 -1.94
CA LEU A 291 -8.58 7.21 -2.34
C LEU A 291 -8.25 7.82 -3.71
N LEU A 292 -9.20 7.82 -4.65
CA LEU A 292 -9.04 8.51 -5.94
C LEU A 292 -8.86 10.02 -5.75
N LYS A 293 -9.69 10.66 -4.89
CA LYS A 293 -9.56 12.09 -4.58
C LYS A 293 -8.18 12.39 -4.01
N PHE A 294 -7.71 11.56 -3.05
CA PHE A 294 -6.38 11.71 -2.46
C PHE A 294 -5.27 11.58 -3.50
N GLN A 295 -5.28 10.49 -4.29
CA GLN A 295 -4.23 10.23 -5.28
C GLN A 295 -4.21 11.29 -6.39
N LYS A 296 -5.38 11.76 -6.86
CA LYS A 296 -5.46 12.88 -7.81
C LYS A 296 -4.88 14.16 -7.22
N ALA A 297 -5.31 14.54 -6.03
CA ALA A 297 -4.84 15.74 -5.36
C ALA A 297 -3.31 15.72 -5.12
N LEU A 298 -2.75 14.54 -4.81
CA LEU A 298 -1.32 14.34 -4.68
C LEU A 298 -0.61 14.55 -6.03
N GLN A 299 -1.07 13.89 -7.10
CA GLN A 299 -0.46 13.98 -8.43
C GLN A 299 -0.63 15.37 -9.06
N GLU A 300 -1.71 16.07 -8.77
CA GLU A 300 -1.99 17.43 -9.28
C GLU A 300 -1.27 18.53 -8.50
N GLY A 301 -0.64 18.21 -7.35
CA GLY A 301 0.08 19.19 -6.51
C GLY A 301 -0.85 20.03 -5.62
N GLN A 302 -2.02 19.49 -5.27
CA GLN A 302 -2.99 20.17 -4.39
C GLN A 302 -2.71 19.92 -2.91
N LEU A 303 -2.07 18.80 -2.57
CA LEU A 303 -1.71 18.44 -1.18
C LEU A 303 -0.33 18.95 -0.81
N ILE A 304 0.63 18.74 -1.68
CA ILE A 304 2.02 19.18 -1.60
C ILE A 304 2.46 19.65 -2.99
N THR A 305 3.51 20.47 -3.06
CA THR A 305 4.03 20.96 -4.35
C THR A 305 4.56 19.80 -5.20
N LYS A 306 4.57 19.98 -6.53
CA LYS A 306 5.16 18.99 -7.44
C LYS A 306 6.67 18.81 -7.22
N GLU A 307 7.36 19.83 -6.71
CA GLU A 307 8.77 19.75 -6.34
C GLU A 307 8.95 18.80 -5.17
N THR A 308 8.16 18.96 -4.11
CA THR A 308 8.17 18.06 -2.95
C THR A 308 7.78 16.64 -3.35
N LEU A 309 6.74 16.46 -4.17
CA LEU A 309 6.34 15.14 -4.66
C LEU A 309 7.47 14.47 -5.46
N ASN A 310 8.10 15.19 -6.40
CA ASN A 310 9.25 14.66 -7.16
C ASN A 310 10.43 14.26 -6.26
N PHE A 311 10.66 14.99 -5.18
CA PHE A 311 11.67 14.63 -4.19
C PHE A 311 11.27 13.33 -3.46
N MET A 312 10.01 13.18 -3.07
CA MET A 312 9.49 11.97 -2.42
C MET A 312 9.51 10.76 -3.35
N GLU A 313 9.33 10.95 -4.66
CA GLU A 313 9.37 9.92 -5.70
C GLU A 313 10.80 9.47 -6.07
N ASN A 314 11.80 9.75 -5.25
CA ASN A 314 13.15 9.27 -5.47
C ASN A 314 13.27 7.78 -5.06
N TYR A 315 12.89 6.88 -5.96
CA TYR A 315 12.79 5.44 -5.74
C TYR A 315 14.17 4.75 -5.82
N ASN A 316 14.99 4.93 -4.80
CA ASN A 316 16.36 4.41 -4.73
C ASN A 316 16.49 3.06 -4.04
N TYR A 317 15.48 2.65 -3.27
CA TYR A 317 15.56 1.46 -2.44
C TYR A 317 14.65 0.37 -2.98
N GLN A 318 15.20 -0.82 -3.17
CA GLN A 318 14.44 -1.98 -3.62
C GLN A 318 13.77 -2.65 -2.42
N PHE A 319 12.43 -2.68 -2.40
CA PHE A 319 11.65 -3.41 -1.41
C PHE A 319 11.65 -4.91 -1.72
N ILE A 320 11.20 -5.27 -2.92
CA ILE A 320 11.32 -6.60 -3.53
C ILE A 320 11.62 -6.41 -5.01
N THR A 321 11.96 -7.49 -5.73
CA THR A 321 12.18 -7.42 -7.18
C THR A 321 11.01 -6.70 -7.86
N GLY A 322 11.31 -5.67 -8.64
CA GLY A 322 10.31 -4.88 -9.38
C GLY A 322 9.49 -3.89 -8.54
N VAL A 323 9.74 -3.77 -7.24
CA VAL A 323 9.10 -2.78 -6.37
C VAL A 323 10.16 -1.96 -5.65
N TYR A 324 10.09 -0.66 -5.83
CA TYR A 324 11.03 0.29 -5.25
C TYR A 324 10.33 1.27 -4.32
N TYR A 325 11.07 1.78 -3.35
CA TYR A 325 10.57 2.68 -2.31
C TYR A 325 11.23 4.06 -2.38
N GLY A 326 10.41 5.10 -2.21
CA GLY A 326 10.81 6.48 -2.04
C GLY A 326 10.56 6.97 -0.60
N LEU A 327 9.93 8.12 -0.43
CA LEU A 327 9.50 8.66 0.88
C LEU A 327 7.99 8.43 1.06
N GLY A 328 7.59 7.28 1.59
CA GLY A 328 6.20 6.89 1.77
C GLY A 328 5.46 6.55 0.49
N LEU A 329 6.18 6.28 -0.59
CA LEU A 329 5.66 5.93 -1.90
C LEU A 329 6.41 4.72 -2.45
N MET A 330 5.70 3.89 -3.22
CA MET A 330 6.26 2.76 -3.96
C MET A 330 6.18 2.98 -5.47
N GLN A 331 7.09 2.35 -6.20
CA GLN A 331 7.08 2.30 -7.67
C GLN A 331 7.14 0.87 -8.16
N TYR A 332 6.21 0.47 -9.03
CA TYR A 332 6.32 -0.77 -9.79
C TYR A 332 7.16 -0.57 -11.05
N ARG A 333 8.11 -1.48 -11.27
CA ARG A 333 8.96 -1.61 -12.46
C ARG A 333 8.70 -2.97 -13.07
N PHE A 334 7.71 -3.06 -13.94
CA PHE A 334 7.22 -4.33 -14.49
C PHE A 334 8.26 -5.10 -15.29
N GLU A 335 9.20 -4.40 -15.92
CA GLU A 335 10.32 -4.99 -16.65
C GLU A 335 11.22 -5.89 -15.78
N GLU A 336 11.23 -5.66 -14.46
CA GLU A 336 12.00 -6.45 -13.49
C GLU A 336 11.26 -7.69 -13.01
N PHE A 337 9.92 -7.69 -13.06
CA PHE A 337 9.13 -8.91 -12.80
C PHE A 337 9.26 -9.91 -13.94
N PHE A 338 9.21 -9.42 -15.19
CA PHE A 338 9.32 -10.25 -16.38
C PHE A 338 9.77 -9.40 -17.57
N PHE A 339 10.81 -9.82 -18.26
CA PHE A 339 11.44 -9.06 -19.35
C PHE A 339 10.50 -8.73 -20.53
N LEU A 340 9.42 -9.51 -20.75
CA LEU A 340 8.40 -9.22 -21.77
C LEU A 340 7.48 -8.05 -21.41
N LEU A 341 7.52 -7.59 -20.16
CA LEU A 341 6.79 -6.40 -19.72
C LEU A 341 7.61 -5.11 -19.92
N LYS A 342 8.74 -5.21 -20.62
CA LYS A 342 9.52 -4.04 -21.04
C LYS A 342 8.64 -3.14 -21.92
N GLY A 343 8.49 -1.90 -21.52
CA GLY A 343 7.59 -0.93 -22.17
C GLY A 343 6.24 -0.75 -21.47
N TYR A 344 5.96 -1.51 -20.41
CA TYR A 344 4.87 -1.17 -19.50
C TYR A 344 5.22 0.10 -18.71
N PRO A 345 4.25 0.97 -18.41
CA PRO A 345 4.48 2.15 -17.60
C PRO A 345 4.92 1.76 -16.19
N ARG A 346 5.74 2.60 -15.57
CA ARG A 346 6.00 2.49 -14.14
C ARG A 346 4.84 3.12 -13.39
N LEU A 347 4.32 2.39 -12.41
CA LEU A 347 3.23 2.90 -11.57
C LEU A 347 3.80 3.47 -10.28
N THR A 348 3.26 4.59 -9.81
CA THR A 348 3.62 5.21 -8.53
C THR A 348 2.44 5.23 -7.57
N GLY A 349 2.67 4.92 -6.30
CA GLY A 349 1.62 4.82 -5.30
C GLY A 349 2.06 4.03 -4.08
N HIS A 350 1.19 3.17 -3.56
CA HIS A 350 1.53 2.25 -2.46
C HIS A 350 0.63 1.00 -2.50
N MET A 351 1.09 -0.07 -1.86
CA MET A 351 0.30 -1.28 -1.61
C MET A 351 0.23 -1.59 -0.11
N GLY A 352 -0.78 -2.36 0.30
CA GLY A 352 -0.93 -2.84 1.66
C GLY A 352 -1.00 -4.35 1.74
N ILE A 353 -0.55 -4.93 2.86
CA ILE A 353 -0.39 -6.37 3.08
C ILE A 353 -1.65 -7.20 2.81
N ILE A 354 -2.84 -6.63 3.01
CA ILE A 354 -4.12 -7.29 2.73
C ILE A 354 -4.56 -7.14 1.25
N SER A 355 -3.60 -7.08 0.33
CA SER A 355 -3.83 -6.95 -1.12
C SER A 355 -4.63 -5.71 -1.49
N THR A 356 -4.34 -4.59 -0.84
CA THR A 356 -4.81 -3.26 -1.19
C THR A 356 -3.77 -2.56 -2.07
N HIS A 357 -4.25 -1.80 -3.06
CA HIS A 357 -3.37 -1.07 -3.97
C HIS A 357 -3.97 0.30 -4.31
N MET A 358 -3.12 1.32 -4.38
CA MET A 358 -3.43 2.66 -4.85
C MET A 358 -2.26 3.14 -5.71
N PHE A 359 -2.43 3.07 -7.05
CA PHE A 359 -1.37 3.40 -8.00
C PHE A 359 -1.84 4.35 -9.09
N TYR A 360 -0.91 5.17 -9.57
CA TYR A 360 -1.08 6.07 -10.70
C TYR A 360 -0.16 5.65 -11.85
N ASP A 361 -0.75 5.57 -13.04
CA ASP A 361 -0.09 5.34 -14.31
C ASP A 361 -0.01 6.66 -15.09
N LYS A 362 1.17 7.27 -15.09
CA LYS A 362 1.42 8.55 -15.75
C LYS A 362 1.26 8.48 -17.29
N VAL A 363 1.46 7.31 -17.89
CA VAL A 363 1.39 7.14 -19.36
C VAL A 363 -0.07 7.21 -19.83
N HIS A 364 -0.96 6.52 -19.11
CA HIS A 364 -2.38 6.47 -19.44
C HIS A 364 -3.21 7.50 -18.68
N ASP A 365 -2.59 8.31 -17.83
CA ASP A 365 -3.28 9.19 -16.88
C ASP A 365 -4.38 8.40 -16.13
N ALA A 366 -3.98 7.25 -15.60
CA ALA A 366 -4.92 6.29 -15.03
C ALA A 366 -4.62 6.02 -13.54
N TYR A 367 -5.67 5.98 -12.74
CA TYR A 367 -5.64 5.62 -11.34
C TYR A 367 -6.21 4.22 -11.18
N ILE A 368 -5.46 3.35 -10.49
CA ILE A 368 -5.81 1.95 -10.23
C ILE A 368 -5.87 1.78 -8.72
N ILE A 369 -7.08 1.58 -8.19
CA ILE A 369 -7.32 1.36 -6.77
C ILE A 369 -7.98 0.02 -6.60
N MET A 370 -7.43 -0.82 -5.70
CA MET A 370 -7.87 -2.20 -5.55
C MET A 370 -7.88 -2.62 -4.08
N ASN A 371 -8.89 -3.41 -3.71
CA ASN A 371 -8.96 -4.11 -2.43
C ASN A 371 -9.44 -5.55 -2.65
N TYR A 372 -8.67 -6.52 -2.15
CA TYR A 372 -9.09 -7.93 -2.02
C TYR A 372 -9.30 -8.35 -0.56
N GLY A 373 -8.87 -7.53 0.40
CA GLY A 373 -9.10 -7.74 1.81
C GLY A 373 -8.44 -8.99 2.40
N SER A 374 -7.31 -9.45 1.83
CA SER A 374 -6.63 -10.65 2.32
C SER A 374 -5.12 -10.61 2.06
N ASP A 375 -4.33 -11.04 3.04
CA ASP A 375 -2.86 -11.22 2.93
C ASP A 375 -2.48 -12.34 1.97
N ALA A 376 -3.29 -13.38 1.86
CA ALA A 376 -3.05 -14.54 1.01
C ALA A 376 -3.08 -14.23 -0.51
N HIS A 377 -3.55 -13.04 -0.93
CA HIS A 377 -3.82 -12.75 -2.34
C HIS A 377 -2.90 -11.71 -2.97
N MET A 378 -1.81 -11.33 -2.29
CA MET A 378 -0.87 -10.31 -2.78
C MET A 378 -0.32 -10.64 -4.17
N GLU A 379 0.16 -11.85 -4.41
CA GLU A 379 0.68 -12.24 -5.72
C GLU A 379 -0.38 -12.14 -6.82
N LYS A 380 -1.62 -12.54 -6.52
CA LYS A 380 -2.72 -12.50 -7.47
C LYS A 380 -3.13 -11.06 -7.78
N SER A 381 -3.21 -10.20 -6.77
CA SER A 381 -3.57 -8.79 -6.95
C SER A 381 -2.52 -8.03 -7.78
N VAL A 382 -1.23 -8.31 -7.59
CA VAL A 382 -0.14 -7.76 -8.42
C VAL A 382 -0.25 -8.25 -9.87
N ARG A 383 -0.54 -9.54 -10.11
CA ARG A 383 -0.77 -10.08 -11.46
C ARG A 383 -1.96 -9.39 -12.14
N ASN A 384 -2.98 -9.04 -11.39
CA ASN A 384 -4.14 -8.32 -11.92
C ASN A 384 -3.81 -6.88 -12.29
N ILE A 385 -2.99 -6.18 -11.50
CA ILE A 385 -2.48 -4.86 -11.89
C ILE A 385 -1.72 -4.96 -13.21
N ILE A 386 -0.83 -5.95 -13.38
CA ILE A 386 -0.13 -6.20 -14.64
C ILE A 386 -1.12 -6.43 -15.80
N SER A 387 -2.16 -7.23 -15.55
CA SER A 387 -3.20 -7.52 -16.55
C SER A 387 -4.00 -6.27 -16.91
N ILE A 388 -4.39 -5.47 -15.93
CA ILE A 388 -5.11 -4.20 -16.11
C ILE A 388 -4.26 -3.24 -16.94
N VAL A 389 -2.99 -3.03 -16.58
CA VAL A 389 -2.07 -2.17 -17.35
C VAL A 389 -1.91 -2.70 -18.79
N GLY A 390 -1.83 -4.03 -18.95
CA GLY A 390 -1.82 -4.67 -20.28
C GLY A 390 -3.08 -4.38 -21.09
N ILE A 391 -4.25 -4.30 -20.44
CA ILE A 391 -5.51 -3.91 -21.09
C ILE A 391 -5.47 -2.42 -21.45
N LEU A 392 -5.05 -1.53 -20.53
CA LEU A 392 -4.95 -0.09 -20.79
C LEU A 392 -4.02 0.22 -21.97
N ASN A 393 -2.87 -0.47 -22.10
CA ASN A 393 -1.94 -0.34 -23.22
C ASN A 393 -2.58 -0.65 -24.60
N ARG A 394 -3.74 -1.29 -24.65
CA ARG A 394 -4.41 -1.71 -25.87
C ARG A 394 -5.56 -0.80 -26.29
N ILE A 395 -6.00 0.12 -25.41
CA ILE A 395 -7.10 1.05 -25.70
C ILE A 395 -6.65 2.05 -26.78
N LYS A 396 -7.51 2.21 -27.81
CA LYS A 396 -7.32 3.18 -28.90
C LYS A 396 -8.43 4.20 -28.91
#